data_affeddf00530c19caa4dcd3af25cbd88
#
_entry.id   affeddf00530c19caa4dcd3af25cbd88
#
_cell.length_a   1.000
_cell.length_b   1.000
_cell.length_c   1.000
_cell.angle_alpha   90.00
_cell.angle_beta   90.00
_cell.angle_gamma   90.00
#
_symmetry.space_group_name_H-M   'P 1'
#
loop_
_entity.id
_entity.type
_entity.pdbx_description
1 polymer ?
#
loop_
_entity_poly.entity_id
_entity_poly.type
_entity_poly.pdbx_seq_one_letter_code
_entity_poly.pdbx_strand_id
1 'polypeptide(L)'
;MKFYDAHAHCIKNQAGGILLGMEGKPFFESTLSNQQVEAISKEDNRFFPAYYVGSNFGKVPDERILKYHPRREKYSADEVIADLSHRACKLCIIDTLNQPFWQPLDYWKVVAANPDKYFILPHVGGYDIIDFLKILDFNKNVYVDFSMTQEYFGWCGTRSRLAIVADGIDYCLNSEKLSKRVLFGSDEPFFSQKLALQKYTTYACAEDVLVNNYQELIAKIQ
;
A
#
# COMPACT_ATOMS: atom_id res chain seq x y z
N MET A 1 19.53 4.91 -9.67
CA MET A 1 19.25 3.85 -8.68
C MET A 1 18.05 3.07 -9.19
N LYS A 2 18.10 1.72 -9.17
CA LYS A 2 16.98 0.87 -9.54
C LYS A 2 16.02 0.79 -8.34
N PHE A 3 14.72 0.90 -8.57
CA PHE A 3 13.70 0.72 -7.55
C PHE A 3 12.38 0.26 -8.17
N TYR A 4 11.56 -0.40 -7.36
CA TYR A 4 10.19 -0.80 -7.71
C TYR A 4 9.22 -0.03 -6.82
N ASP A 5 8.13 0.45 -7.41
CA ASP A 5 7.13 1.23 -6.70
C ASP A 5 5.88 0.37 -6.47
N ALA A 6 5.64 -0.04 -5.23
CA ALA A 6 4.51 -0.89 -4.87
C ALA A 6 3.20 -0.11 -4.66
N HIS A 7 3.25 1.23 -4.77
CA HIS A 7 2.11 2.11 -4.57
C HIS A 7 2.21 3.34 -5.48
N ALA A 8 1.90 3.17 -6.76
CA ALA A 8 1.89 4.25 -7.73
C ALA A 8 0.58 4.29 -8.52
N HIS A 9 0.08 5.49 -8.81
CA HIS A 9 -1.08 5.72 -9.66
C HIS A 9 -0.69 6.19 -11.07
N CYS A 10 0.60 6.25 -11.37
CA CYS A 10 1.12 6.55 -12.70
C CYS A 10 2.55 6.02 -12.86
N ILE A 11 3.03 6.02 -14.10
CA ILE A 11 4.41 5.63 -14.42
C ILE A 11 5.30 6.86 -14.45
N LYS A 12 6.44 6.79 -13.76
CA LYS A 12 7.50 7.80 -13.76
C LYS A 12 8.87 7.16 -14.07
N ASN A 13 9.72 7.04 -13.06
CA ASN A 13 11.11 6.58 -13.21
C ASN A 13 11.39 5.21 -12.59
N GLN A 14 10.35 4.51 -12.10
CA GLN A 14 10.48 3.19 -11.50
C GLN A 14 10.87 2.12 -12.53
N ALA A 15 11.62 1.13 -12.08
CA ALA A 15 12.01 -0.02 -12.91
C ALA A 15 10.84 -0.98 -13.18
N GLY A 16 9.77 -0.87 -12.40
CA GLY A 16 8.53 -1.62 -12.41
C GLY A 16 7.76 -1.36 -11.13
N GLY A 17 6.66 -2.03 -10.90
CA GLY A 17 5.88 -1.83 -9.67
C GLY A 17 4.45 -2.34 -9.76
N ILE A 18 3.65 -1.95 -8.78
CA ILE A 18 2.20 -2.15 -8.77
C ILE A 18 1.54 -0.83 -9.15
N LEU A 19 0.77 -0.85 -10.22
CA LEU A 19 -0.03 0.28 -10.66
C LEU A 19 -1.45 0.15 -10.11
N LEU A 20 -1.84 1.14 -9.34
CA LEU A 20 -3.13 1.15 -8.66
C LEU A 20 -4.18 1.84 -9.53
N GLY A 21 -5.23 1.09 -9.89
CA GLY A 21 -6.43 1.67 -10.47
C GLY A 21 -7.18 2.54 -9.46
N MET A 22 -7.86 3.56 -9.96
CA MET A 22 -8.83 4.34 -9.21
C MET A 22 -10.06 4.59 -10.08
N GLU A 23 -11.22 4.22 -9.54
CA GLU A 23 -12.50 4.41 -10.24
C GLU A 23 -13.32 5.55 -9.62
N GLY A 24 -14.29 6.04 -10.40
CA GLY A 24 -15.17 7.13 -9.99
C GLY A 24 -14.60 8.52 -10.29
N LYS A 25 -15.05 9.55 -9.57
CA LYS A 25 -14.55 10.92 -9.78
C LYS A 25 -13.06 10.95 -9.42
N PRO A 26 -12.17 11.23 -10.38
CA PRO A 26 -10.74 11.28 -10.11
C PRO A 26 -10.47 12.39 -9.09
N PHE A 27 -9.62 12.12 -8.10
CA PHE A 27 -9.06 13.19 -7.27
C PHE A 27 -8.15 14.08 -8.11
N PHE A 28 -7.52 13.47 -9.14
CA PHE A 28 -6.68 14.15 -10.12
C PHE A 28 -6.85 13.49 -11.49
N GLU A 29 -6.78 14.29 -12.55
CA GLU A 29 -6.87 13.83 -13.94
C GLU A 29 -5.77 12.82 -14.33
N SER A 30 -4.71 12.73 -13.53
CA SER A 30 -3.54 11.89 -13.78
C SER A 30 -3.60 10.50 -13.14
N THR A 31 -4.66 10.15 -12.40
CA THR A 31 -4.80 8.78 -11.84
C THR A 31 -5.35 7.82 -12.90
N LEU A 32 -4.82 6.59 -12.91
CA LEU A 32 -5.19 5.55 -13.85
C LEU A 32 -6.50 4.86 -13.42
N SER A 33 -7.39 4.56 -14.37
CA SER A 33 -8.54 3.68 -14.15
C SER A 33 -8.12 2.19 -14.16
N ASN A 34 -9.01 1.29 -13.75
CA ASN A 34 -8.79 -0.15 -13.85
C ASN A 34 -8.47 -0.59 -15.31
N GLN A 35 -9.15 -0.02 -16.29
CA GLN A 35 -8.90 -0.30 -17.70
C GLN A 35 -7.51 0.17 -18.15
N GLN A 36 -7.07 1.32 -17.68
CA GLN A 36 -5.75 1.85 -18.03
C GLN A 36 -4.61 1.05 -17.39
N VAL A 37 -4.72 0.65 -16.11
CA VAL A 37 -3.68 -0.19 -15.48
C VAL A 37 -3.63 -1.58 -16.14
N GLU A 38 -4.76 -2.11 -16.57
CA GLU A 38 -4.82 -3.36 -17.34
C GLU A 38 -4.09 -3.23 -18.69
N ALA A 39 -4.38 -2.18 -19.44
CA ALA A 39 -3.76 -1.93 -20.75
C ALA A 39 -2.23 -1.82 -20.62
N ILE A 40 -1.77 -1.00 -19.67
CA ILE A 40 -0.33 -0.81 -19.42
C ILE A 40 0.34 -2.14 -19.06
N SER A 41 -0.26 -2.92 -18.18
CA SER A 41 0.34 -4.19 -17.72
C SER A 41 0.38 -5.28 -18.80
N LYS A 42 -0.48 -5.20 -19.80
CA LYS A 42 -0.42 -6.06 -21.00
C LYS A 42 0.72 -5.69 -21.95
N GLU A 43 1.05 -4.39 -22.01
CA GLU A 43 2.13 -3.89 -22.87
C GLU A 43 3.50 -3.98 -22.19
N ASP A 44 3.54 -3.81 -20.86
CA ASP A 44 4.77 -3.80 -20.07
C ASP A 44 4.65 -4.70 -18.84
N ASN A 45 5.22 -5.88 -18.91
CA ASN A 45 5.18 -6.90 -17.85
C ASN A 45 5.99 -6.54 -16.58
N ARG A 46 6.67 -5.41 -16.57
CA ARG A 46 7.30 -4.87 -15.35
C ARG A 46 6.29 -4.31 -14.35
N PHE A 47 5.06 -4.04 -14.82
CA PHE A 47 4.00 -3.47 -14.00
C PHE A 47 2.89 -4.50 -13.76
N PHE A 48 2.46 -4.59 -12.50
CA PHE A 48 1.34 -5.43 -12.08
C PHE A 48 0.13 -4.54 -11.81
N PRO A 49 -1.05 -4.85 -12.40
CA PRO A 49 -2.24 -4.08 -12.16
C PRO A 49 -2.85 -4.44 -10.81
N ALA A 50 -3.15 -3.45 -9.98
CA ALA A 50 -4.02 -3.60 -8.82
C ALA A 50 -5.36 -2.95 -9.11
N TYR A 51 -6.41 -3.76 -9.13
CA TYR A 51 -7.74 -3.32 -9.52
C TYR A 51 -8.51 -2.74 -8.34
N TYR A 52 -9.00 -1.54 -8.51
CA TYR A 52 -9.84 -0.86 -7.54
C TYR A 52 -11.20 -1.54 -7.42
N VAL A 53 -11.60 -1.83 -6.19
CA VAL A 53 -12.90 -2.41 -5.86
C VAL A 53 -13.81 -1.30 -5.31
N GLY A 54 -14.86 -0.98 -6.07
CA GLY A 54 -15.86 0.01 -5.65
C GLY A 54 -16.82 -0.54 -4.61
N SER A 55 -17.67 0.34 -4.06
CA SER A 55 -18.65 0.03 -2.99
C SER A 55 -19.69 -1.02 -3.36
N ASN A 56 -19.89 -1.29 -4.64
CA ASN A 56 -20.79 -2.35 -5.12
C ASN A 56 -20.12 -3.72 -5.24
N PHE A 57 -18.83 -3.84 -4.88
CA PHE A 57 -18.05 -5.08 -5.01
C PHE A 57 -18.15 -5.72 -6.40
N GLY A 58 -18.20 -4.87 -7.43
CA GLY A 58 -18.35 -5.29 -8.83
C GLY A 58 -17.20 -6.15 -9.33
N LYS A 59 -17.39 -6.74 -10.51
CA LYS A 59 -16.35 -7.50 -11.20
C LYS A 59 -15.19 -6.58 -11.61
N VAL A 60 -13.98 -7.10 -11.51
CA VAL A 60 -12.75 -6.49 -12.00
C VAL A 60 -12.11 -7.40 -13.07
N PRO A 61 -11.23 -6.89 -13.95
CA PRO A 61 -10.65 -7.69 -15.02
C PRO A 61 -9.84 -8.90 -14.55
N ASP A 62 -9.08 -8.74 -13.45
CA ASP A 62 -8.31 -9.80 -12.81
C ASP A 62 -8.38 -9.60 -11.30
N GLU A 63 -8.56 -10.68 -10.55
CA GLU A 63 -8.72 -10.62 -9.09
C GLU A 63 -7.43 -10.89 -8.31
N ARG A 64 -6.29 -11.12 -8.97
CA ARG A 64 -5.04 -11.47 -8.28
C ARG A 64 -4.54 -10.39 -7.34
N ILE A 65 -4.64 -9.13 -7.74
CA ILE A 65 -4.25 -7.97 -6.92
C ILE A 65 -5.42 -6.99 -6.86
N LEU A 66 -5.95 -6.79 -5.66
CA LEU A 66 -7.11 -5.92 -5.44
C LEU A 66 -6.75 -4.74 -4.55
N LYS A 67 -7.32 -3.57 -4.86
CA LYS A 67 -7.22 -2.35 -4.06
C LYS A 67 -8.57 -2.01 -3.44
N TYR A 68 -8.61 -1.97 -2.11
CA TYR A 68 -9.75 -1.48 -1.32
C TYR A 68 -9.43 -0.11 -0.72
N HIS A 69 -10.42 0.76 -0.71
CA HIS A 69 -10.28 2.11 -0.18
C HIS A 69 -11.44 2.45 0.77
N PRO A 70 -11.42 1.96 2.04
CA PRO A 70 -12.55 2.06 2.97
C PRO A 70 -13.06 3.49 3.17
N ARG A 71 -12.15 4.46 3.26
CA ARG A 71 -12.48 5.87 3.42
C ARG A 71 -13.35 6.41 2.29
N ARG A 72 -13.07 6.00 1.07
CA ARG A 72 -13.76 6.48 -0.12
C ARG A 72 -15.09 5.77 -0.32
N GLU A 73 -15.07 4.46 -0.24
CA GLU A 73 -16.18 3.60 -0.61
C GLU A 73 -17.17 3.34 0.54
N LYS A 74 -16.75 3.60 1.78
CA LYS A 74 -17.57 3.47 3.01
C LYS A 74 -18.04 2.05 3.34
N TYR A 75 -17.42 1.02 2.77
CA TYR A 75 -17.71 -0.36 3.18
C TYR A 75 -17.06 -0.68 4.52
N SER A 76 -17.70 -1.59 5.27
CA SER A 76 -17.20 -2.11 6.54
C SER A 76 -16.11 -3.16 6.35
N ALA A 77 -15.40 -3.50 7.43
CA ALA A 77 -14.43 -4.59 7.41
C ALA A 77 -15.10 -5.95 7.12
N ASP A 78 -16.31 -6.17 7.65
CA ASP A 78 -17.06 -7.40 7.43
C ASP A 78 -17.48 -7.58 5.96
N GLU A 79 -17.87 -6.49 5.27
CA GLU A 79 -18.16 -6.53 3.84
C GLU A 79 -16.92 -6.87 3.02
N VAL A 80 -15.75 -6.31 3.37
CA VAL A 80 -14.48 -6.65 2.69
C VAL A 80 -14.08 -8.10 2.97
N ILE A 81 -14.26 -8.61 4.18
CA ILE A 81 -14.03 -10.02 4.51
C ILE A 81 -14.92 -10.92 3.66
N ALA A 82 -16.22 -10.60 3.58
CA ALA A 82 -17.17 -11.36 2.79
C ALA A 82 -16.77 -11.35 1.28
N ASP A 83 -16.41 -10.20 0.72
CA ASP A 83 -15.99 -10.09 -0.67
C ASP A 83 -14.70 -10.90 -0.93
N LEU A 84 -13.67 -10.74 -0.09
CA LEU A 84 -12.42 -11.48 -0.22
C LEU A 84 -12.57 -13.01 -0.13
N SER A 85 -13.56 -13.50 0.61
CA SER A 85 -13.83 -14.94 0.73
C SER A 85 -14.25 -15.61 -0.58
N HIS A 86 -14.73 -14.82 -1.54
CA HIS A 86 -15.20 -15.29 -2.85
C HIS A 86 -14.28 -14.95 -4.01
N ARG A 87 -13.19 -14.20 -3.75
CA ARG A 87 -12.25 -13.77 -4.78
C ARG A 87 -10.97 -14.59 -4.82
N ALA A 88 -10.47 -14.80 -6.03
CA ALA A 88 -9.15 -15.42 -6.27
C ALA A 88 -7.97 -14.49 -5.95
N CYS A 89 -8.14 -13.59 -4.97
CA CYS A 89 -7.15 -12.59 -4.58
C CYS A 89 -5.93 -13.26 -3.93
N LYS A 90 -4.74 -12.89 -4.40
CA LYS A 90 -3.45 -13.27 -3.80
C LYS A 90 -2.85 -12.13 -2.99
N LEU A 91 -3.05 -10.89 -3.45
CA LEU A 91 -2.56 -9.69 -2.79
C LEU A 91 -3.69 -8.67 -2.68
N CYS A 92 -3.94 -8.23 -1.46
CA CYS A 92 -4.93 -7.21 -1.14
C CYS A 92 -4.22 -5.94 -0.65
N ILE A 93 -4.47 -4.81 -1.29
CA ILE A 93 -3.97 -3.50 -0.90
C ILE A 93 -5.14 -2.75 -0.26
N ILE A 94 -5.00 -2.36 1.02
CA ILE A 94 -6.06 -1.66 1.74
C ILE A 94 -5.54 -0.31 2.21
N ASP A 95 -6.11 0.77 1.66
CA ASP A 95 -5.76 2.14 2.07
C ASP A 95 -5.95 2.32 3.58
N THR A 96 -4.92 2.85 4.25
CA THR A 96 -4.91 3.02 5.71
C THR A 96 -4.74 4.47 6.14
N LEU A 97 -4.78 5.41 5.19
CA LEU A 97 -4.55 6.81 5.50
C LEU A 97 -5.60 7.36 6.46
N ASN A 98 -5.17 7.59 7.69
CA ASN A 98 -5.83 8.23 8.83
C ASN A 98 -7.36 8.33 8.76
N GLN A 99 -8.03 7.28 9.21
CA GLN A 99 -9.45 7.07 8.94
C GLN A 99 -10.30 7.22 10.19
N PRO A 100 -11.31 8.08 10.20
CA PRO A 100 -12.33 8.01 11.22
C PRO A 100 -13.29 6.81 11.04
N PHE A 101 -13.20 6.10 9.91
CA PHE A 101 -14.17 5.08 9.53
C PHE A 101 -13.74 3.67 9.96
N TRP A 102 -12.49 3.28 9.66
CA TRP A 102 -11.90 2.03 10.17
C TRP A 102 -10.89 2.35 11.27
N GLN A 103 -10.90 1.53 12.33
CA GLN A 103 -9.89 1.54 13.37
C GLN A 103 -8.80 0.50 13.05
N PRO A 104 -7.61 0.55 13.65
CA PRO A 104 -6.57 -0.47 13.44
C PRO A 104 -7.07 -1.91 13.63
N LEU A 105 -8.03 -2.13 14.54
CA LEU A 105 -8.66 -3.42 14.78
C LEU A 105 -9.43 -3.94 13.55
N ASP A 106 -10.02 -3.08 12.75
CA ASP A 106 -10.76 -3.49 11.55
C ASP A 106 -9.82 -4.05 10.48
N TYR A 107 -8.66 -3.43 10.30
CA TYR A 107 -7.59 -3.96 9.43
C TYR A 107 -7.09 -5.31 9.94
N TRP A 108 -6.87 -5.42 11.25
CA TRP A 108 -6.47 -6.68 11.87
C TRP A 108 -7.48 -7.80 11.61
N LYS A 109 -8.79 -7.53 11.76
CA LYS A 109 -9.85 -8.49 11.46
C LYS A 109 -9.80 -8.99 10.02
N VAL A 110 -9.65 -8.08 9.06
CA VAL A 110 -9.55 -8.45 7.63
C VAL A 110 -8.33 -9.34 7.37
N VAL A 111 -7.17 -8.98 7.90
CA VAL A 111 -5.94 -9.78 7.77
C VAL A 111 -6.10 -11.16 8.41
N ALA A 112 -6.62 -11.23 9.63
CA ALA A 112 -6.80 -12.48 10.38
C ALA A 112 -7.81 -13.43 9.73
N ALA A 113 -8.84 -12.87 9.10
CA ALA A 113 -9.85 -13.65 8.37
C ALA A 113 -9.35 -14.23 7.03
N ASN A 114 -8.21 -13.74 6.51
CA ASN A 114 -7.69 -14.13 5.20
C ASN A 114 -6.19 -14.50 5.29
N PRO A 115 -5.81 -15.56 6.05
CA PRO A 115 -4.42 -15.90 6.31
C PRO A 115 -3.67 -16.44 5.07
N ASP A 116 -4.41 -16.83 4.03
CA ASP A 116 -3.91 -17.33 2.75
C ASP A 116 -3.56 -16.22 1.76
N LYS A 117 -3.88 -14.97 2.06
CA LYS A 117 -3.65 -13.80 1.22
C LYS A 117 -2.54 -12.94 1.77
N TYR A 118 -1.82 -12.26 0.89
CA TYR A 118 -0.88 -11.20 1.26
C TYR A 118 -1.58 -9.84 1.31
N PHE A 119 -1.06 -8.95 2.17
CA PHE A 119 -1.61 -7.60 2.33
C PHE A 119 -0.53 -6.55 2.19
N ILE A 120 -0.82 -5.46 1.50
CA ILE A 120 -0.09 -4.20 1.62
C ILE A 120 -1.02 -3.22 2.33
N LEU A 121 -0.53 -2.64 3.43
CA LEU A 121 -1.18 -1.58 4.18
C LEU A 121 -0.42 -0.27 3.92
N PRO A 122 -0.79 0.47 2.85
CA PRO A 122 -0.10 1.72 2.49
C PRO A 122 -0.28 2.77 3.57
N HIS A 123 0.64 3.75 3.60
CA HIS A 123 0.63 4.86 4.57
C HIS A 123 0.78 4.43 6.03
N VAL A 124 0.92 3.14 6.30
CA VAL A 124 1.11 2.54 7.63
C VAL A 124 0.22 3.13 8.74
N GLY A 125 -1.04 3.42 8.39
CA GLY A 125 -2.03 3.98 9.34
C GLY A 125 -1.83 5.44 9.72
N GLY A 126 -0.87 6.14 9.16
CA GLY A 126 -0.62 7.54 9.47
C GLY A 126 -0.30 7.77 10.95
N TYR A 127 -1.16 8.46 11.68
CA TYR A 127 -0.96 8.71 13.12
C TYR A 127 -1.10 7.46 14.00
N ASP A 128 -1.74 6.42 13.51
CA ASP A 128 -1.93 5.15 14.21
C ASP A 128 -0.77 4.16 13.93
N ILE A 129 0.37 4.68 13.46
CA ILE A 129 1.54 3.90 13.02
C ILE A 129 1.92 2.79 14.00
N ILE A 130 1.89 3.05 15.29
CA ILE A 130 2.27 2.05 16.32
C ILE A 130 1.37 0.82 16.25
N ASP A 131 0.07 0.99 16.05
CA ASP A 131 -0.86 -0.14 15.96
C ASP A 131 -0.70 -0.90 14.64
N PHE A 132 -0.40 -0.20 13.55
CA PHE A 132 -0.08 -0.84 12.27
C PHE A 132 1.27 -1.56 12.29
N LEU A 133 2.27 -1.08 13.01
CA LEU A 133 3.51 -1.83 13.24
C LEU A 133 3.29 -3.11 14.06
N LYS A 134 2.32 -3.12 14.98
CA LYS A 134 1.90 -4.37 15.65
C LYS A 134 1.24 -5.33 14.66
N ILE A 135 0.36 -4.84 13.77
CA ILE A 135 -0.24 -5.67 12.71
C ILE A 135 0.86 -6.29 11.84
N LEU A 136 1.84 -5.49 11.41
CA LEU A 136 3.00 -5.95 10.66
C LEU A 136 3.81 -6.99 11.43
N ASP A 137 4.08 -6.77 12.72
CA ASP A 137 4.92 -7.65 13.52
C ASP A 137 4.30 -9.04 13.74
N PHE A 138 3.00 -9.10 14.00
CA PHE A 138 2.27 -10.34 14.27
C PHE A 138 1.85 -11.13 13.03
N ASN A 139 1.75 -10.48 11.85
CA ASN A 139 1.24 -11.13 10.64
C ASN A 139 2.32 -11.18 9.55
N LYS A 140 2.84 -12.38 9.26
CA LYS A 140 3.92 -12.59 8.28
C LYS A 140 3.53 -12.29 6.83
N ASN A 141 2.24 -12.26 6.53
CA ASN A 141 1.64 -11.98 5.23
C ASN A 141 1.31 -10.49 5.03
N VAL A 142 1.67 -9.61 5.98
CA VAL A 142 1.45 -8.17 5.89
C VAL A 142 2.74 -7.45 5.49
N TYR A 143 2.61 -6.52 4.57
CA TYR A 143 3.61 -5.55 4.13
C TYR A 143 3.07 -4.14 4.33
N VAL A 144 3.95 -3.16 4.42
CA VAL A 144 3.59 -1.74 4.56
C VAL A 144 4.41 -0.87 3.64
N ASP A 145 3.92 0.32 3.32
CA ASP A 145 4.71 1.42 2.79
C ASP A 145 4.51 2.69 3.63
N PHE A 146 5.44 3.61 3.51
CA PHE A 146 5.41 4.89 4.22
C PHE A 146 5.08 6.07 3.31
N SER A 147 4.45 5.80 2.15
CA SER A 147 4.00 6.85 1.24
C SER A 147 3.12 7.87 1.98
N MET A 148 3.20 9.12 1.59
CA MET A 148 2.47 10.25 2.21
C MET A 148 2.73 10.50 3.68
N THR A 149 3.21 9.52 4.44
CA THR A 149 3.12 9.53 5.90
C THR A 149 3.80 10.75 6.52
N GLN A 150 5.02 11.07 6.11
CA GLN A 150 5.72 12.23 6.63
C GLN A 150 5.25 13.56 6.04
N GLU A 151 4.97 13.60 4.74
CA GLU A 151 4.56 14.81 4.03
C GLU A 151 3.18 15.29 4.47
N TYR A 152 2.21 14.39 4.47
CA TYR A 152 0.82 14.73 4.80
C TYR A 152 0.66 15.21 6.25
N PHE A 153 1.28 14.50 7.18
CA PHE A 153 1.16 14.81 8.60
C PHE A 153 2.02 16.01 9.01
N GLY A 154 3.06 16.34 8.24
CA GLY A 154 3.81 17.59 8.40
C GLY A 154 2.94 18.82 8.23
N TRP A 155 1.85 18.74 7.47
CA TRP A 155 0.93 19.86 7.22
C TRP A 155 -0.22 19.94 8.22
N CYS A 156 -0.66 18.81 8.74
CA CYS A 156 -1.89 18.69 9.54
C CYS A 156 -1.66 18.34 11.01
N GLY A 157 -0.42 17.96 11.39
CA GLY A 157 -0.11 17.41 12.69
C GLY A 157 0.49 18.39 13.69
N THR A 158 0.37 18.07 14.96
CA THR A 158 1.16 18.68 16.02
C THR A 158 2.59 18.11 16.01
N ARG A 159 3.58 18.85 16.54
CA ARG A 159 4.97 18.36 16.65
C ARG A 159 5.09 16.99 17.32
N SER A 160 4.30 16.76 18.38
CA SER A 160 4.32 15.49 19.11
C SER A 160 3.83 14.29 18.25
N ARG A 161 2.79 14.49 17.44
CA ARG A 161 2.30 13.43 16.55
C ARG A 161 3.28 13.13 15.42
N LEU A 162 3.92 14.16 14.88
CA LEU A 162 4.97 14.01 13.87
C LEU A 162 6.17 13.24 14.42
N ALA A 163 6.58 13.48 15.67
CA ALA A 163 7.66 12.74 16.31
C ALA A 163 7.31 11.25 16.43
N ILE A 164 6.10 10.89 16.86
CA ILE A 164 5.64 9.51 16.95
C ILE A 164 5.69 8.81 15.58
N VAL A 165 5.28 9.49 14.53
CA VAL A 165 5.33 8.94 13.16
C VAL A 165 6.77 8.74 12.71
N ALA A 166 7.64 9.72 12.89
CA ALA A 166 9.05 9.63 12.54
C ALA A 166 9.76 8.51 13.32
N ASP A 167 9.57 8.44 14.63
CA ASP A 167 10.15 7.41 15.49
C ASP A 167 9.65 6.01 15.10
N GLY A 168 8.37 5.88 14.74
CA GLY A 168 7.79 4.63 14.26
C GLY A 168 8.40 4.15 12.94
N ILE A 169 8.62 5.08 11.99
CA ILE A 169 9.29 4.79 10.71
C ILE A 169 10.74 4.36 10.98
N ASP A 170 11.48 5.14 11.77
CA ASP A 170 12.87 4.84 12.12
C ASP A 170 13.00 3.50 12.83
N TYR A 171 12.12 3.21 13.79
CA TYR A 171 12.07 1.91 14.45
C TYR A 171 11.86 0.76 13.46
N CYS A 172 10.91 0.91 12.55
CA CYS A 172 10.58 -0.11 11.56
C CYS A 172 11.74 -0.37 10.59
N LEU A 173 12.34 0.69 10.04
CA LEU A 173 13.42 0.59 9.06
C LEU A 173 14.75 0.11 9.66
N ASN A 174 14.99 0.34 10.95
CA ASN A 174 16.16 -0.18 11.67
C ASN A 174 15.93 -1.57 12.28
N SER A 175 14.73 -2.11 12.21
CA SER A 175 14.42 -3.47 12.68
C SER A 175 14.75 -4.50 11.60
N GLU A 176 15.65 -5.44 11.86
CA GLU A 176 15.97 -6.56 10.95
C GLU A 176 14.74 -7.40 10.55
N LYS A 177 13.75 -7.50 11.44
CA LYS A 177 12.51 -8.26 11.22
C LYS A 177 11.50 -7.49 10.40
N LEU A 178 11.24 -6.22 10.76
CA LEU A 178 10.16 -5.43 10.17
C LEU A 178 10.55 -4.86 8.81
N SER A 179 11.79 -4.40 8.65
CA SER A 179 12.27 -3.80 7.40
C SER A 179 12.16 -4.74 6.19
N LYS A 180 12.20 -6.06 6.40
CA LYS A 180 11.99 -7.07 5.34
C LYS A 180 10.58 -7.10 4.76
N ARG A 181 9.65 -6.37 5.35
CA ARG A 181 8.26 -6.27 4.89
C ARG A 181 7.82 -4.83 4.67
N VAL A 182 8.79 -3.92 4.54
CA VAL A 182 8.59 -2.56 4.07
C VAL A 182 8.82 -2.54 2.56
N LEU A 183 7.89 -1.96 1.83
CA LEU A 183 7.98 -1.72 0.39
C LEU A 183 8.18 -0.23 0.13
N PHE A 184 8.83 0.11 -0.96
CA PHE A 184 8.79 1.46 -1.44
C PHE A 184 7.44 1.73 -2.10
N GLY A 185 6.75 2.76 -1.66
CA GLY A 185 5.56 3.32 -2.25
C GLY A 185 5.67 4.83 -2.35
N SER A 186 5.42 5.41 -3.50
CA SER A 186 5.47 6.87 -3.69
C SER A 186 4.12 7.54 -3.54
N ASP A 187 3.06 6.85 -3.89
CA ASP A 187 1.72 7.44 -4.07
C ASP A 187 1.71 8.55 -5.15
N GLU A 188 2.62 8.45 -6.13
CA GLU A 188 2.64 9.38 -7.26
C GLU A 188 1.33 9.26 -8.08
N PRO A 189 0.64 10.32 -8.46
CA PRO A 189 1.07 11.71 -8.55
C PRO A 189 0.73 12.58 -7.33
N PHE A 190 0.18 12.03 -6.28
CA PHE A 190 -0.20 12.81 -5.09
C PHE A 190 1.03 13.36 -4.36
N PHE A 191 2.13 12.60 -4.36
CA PHE A 191 3.41 12.99 -3.77
C PHE A 191 4.56 12.70 -4.71
N SER A 192 5.67 13.42 -4.49
CA SER A 192 6.85 13.30 -5.33
C SER A 192 7.62 12.02 -5.06
N GLN A 193 7.64 11.12 -6.04
CA GLN A 193 8.45 9.91 -6.04
C GLN A 193 9.93 10.21 -5.72
N LYS A 194 10.48 11.31 -6.25
CA LYS A 194 11.86 11.73 -5.99
C LYS A 194 12.10 12.04 -4.51
N LEU A 195 11.19 12.76 -3.88
CA LEU A 195 11.30 13.10 -2.45
C LEU A 195 11.12 11.86 -1.58
N ALA A 196 10.20 10.98 -1.94
CA ALA A 196 10.00 9.71 -1.25
C ALA A 196 11.29 8.85 -1.29
N LEU A 197 11.91 8.69 -2.46
CA LEU A 197 13.17 7.95 -2.62
C LEU A 197 14.30 8.46 -1.72
N GLN A 198 14.46 9.77 -1.62
CA GLN A 198 15.55 10.37 -0.83
C GLN A 198 15.51 9.96 0.64
N LYS A 199 14.32 9.67 1.19
CA LYS A 199 14.16 9.27 2.59
C LYS A 199 14.75 7.88 2.87
N TYR A 200 14.56 6.94 1.95
CA TYR A 200 15.02 5.58 2.16
C TYR A 200 16.54 5.42 1.99
N THR A 201 17.18 6.27 1.18
CA THR A 201 18.61 6.13 0.86
C THR A 201 19.56 6.30 2.07
N THR A 202 19.07 6.80 3.18
CA THR A 202 19.85 6.98 4.42
C THR A 202 19.84 5.75 5.32
N TYR A 203 18.99 4.77 5.06
CA TYR A 203 18.86 3.56 5.88
C TYR A 203 19.68 2.41 5.33
N ALA A 204 20.21 1.56 6.22
CA ALA A 204 20.97 0.37 5.83
C ALA A 204 20.12 -0.64 5.02
N CYS A 205 18.81 -0.69 5.25
CA CYS A 205 17.86 -1.56 4.53
C CYS A 205 17.37 -0.97 3.18
N ALA A 206 17.98 0.10 2.68
CA ALA A 206 17.48 0.80 1.48
C ALA A 206 17.33 -0.12 0.26
N GLU A 207 18.29 -1.00 -0.01
CA GLU A 207 18.21 -1.94 -1.12
C GLU A 207 17.07 -2.94 -0.96
N ASP A 208 16.85 -3.43 0.26
CA ASP A 208 15.76 -4.35 0.55
C ASP A 208 14.40 -3.67 0.30
N VAL A 209 14.20 -2.47 0.82
CA VAL A 209 12.97 -1.71 0.67
C VAL A 209 12.71 -1.33 -0.78
N LEU A 210 13.73 -0.89 -1.50
CA LEU A 210 13.60 -0.39 -2.87
C LEU A 210 13.52 -1.51 -3.92
N VAL A 211 14.07 -2.70 -3.62
CA VAL A 211 14.22 -3.76 -4.62
C VAL A 211 13.80 -5.13 -4.09
N ASN A 212 14.49 -5.66 -3.06
CA ASN A 212 14.44 -7.08 -2.72
C ASN A 212 13.07 -7.50 -2.17
N ASN A 213 12.51 -6.73 -1.24
CA ASN A 213 11.22 -7.04 -0.62
C ASN A 213 10.08 -7.08 -1.63
N TYR A 214 10.10 -6.15 -2.62
CA TYR A 214 9.13 -6.15 -3.71
C TYR A 214 9.25 -7.42 -4.55
N GLN A 215 10.47 -7.78 -4.97
CA GLN A 215 10.70 -8.97 -5.78
C GLN A 215 10.27 -10.26 -5.06
N GLU A 216 10.57 -10.36 -3.76
CA GLU A 216 10.12 -11.48 -2.93
C GLU A 216 8.60 -11.55 -2.82
N LEU A 217 7.91 -10.42 -2.63
CA LEU A 217 6.45 -10.40 -2.58
C LEU A 217 5.84 -10.84 -3.91
N ILE A 218 6.33 -10.30 -5.03
CA ILE A 218 5.82 -10.66 -6.36
C ILE A 218 6.02 -12.16 -6.64
N ALA A 219 7.17 -12.72 -6.28
CA ALA A 219 7.41 -14.16 -6.44
C ALA A 219 6.45 -15.06 -5.62
N LYS A 220 5.93 -14.56 -4.50
CA LYS A 220 4.95 -15.29 -3.66
C LYS A 220 3.52 -15.26 -4.21
N ILE A 221 3.18 -14.29 -5.06
CA ILE A 221 1.82 -14.10 -5.58
C ILE A 221 1.65 -14.54 -7.04
N GLN A 222 2.74 -14.82 -7.73
CA GLN A 222 2.74 -15.43 -9.07
C GLN A 222 2.44 -16.94 -9.01
#